data_7447ff2c600be342e2bff855dfce7cfa
#
_entry.id   7447ff2c600be342e2bff855dfce7cfa
#
_cell.length_a   1.000
_cell.length_b   1.000
_cell.length_c   1.000
_cell.angle_alpha   90.00
_cell.angle_beta   90.00
_cell.angle_gamma   90.00
#
_symmetry.space_group_name_H-M   'P 1'
#
loop_
_entity.id
_entity.type
_entity.pdbx_description
1 polymer ?
#
loop_
_entity_poly.entity_id
_entity_poly.type
_entity_poly.pdbx_seq_one_letter_code
_entity_poly.pdbx_strand_id
1 'polypeptide(L)'
;STKEFYGYCASEEQTGSCIAEIYKNYKYLIDPHTAVGVYCAQKYLEEVNTSNKILCVSTASPYKCASNVYKSLTGKVLADEFEYIDALSAFTGTIPPKPLSELRSKEIRFNPSLSFSPSEMLSCVKKAAE
;
A
#
# COMPACT_ATOMS: atom_id res chain seq x y z
N SER A 1 12.10 32.54 0.37
CA SER A 1 12.23 31.09 0.61
C SER A 1 12.31 30.41 -0.73
N THR A 2 13.42 29.75 -0.98
CA THR A 2 13.56 28.85 -2.11
C THR A 2 12.55 27.71 -1.90
N LYS A 3 11.55 27.63 -2.77
CA LYS A 3 10.59 26.51 -2.77
C LYS A 3 11.31 25.27 -3.35
N GLU A 4 12.17 24.66 -2.55
CA GLU A 4 12.88 23.43 -2.91
C GLU A 4 12.02 22.18 -2.64
N PHE A 5 11.00 22.33 -1.77
CA PHE A 5 10.11 21.24 -1.37
C PHE A 5 8.66 21.65 -1.54
N TYR A 6 7.86 20.69 -2.04
CA TYR A 6 6.42 20.78 -2.15
C TYR A 6 5.79 19.65 -1.37
N GLY A 7 4.70 19.92 -0.65
CA GLY A 7 3.97 18.95 0.14
C GLY A 7 2.52 18.87 -0.31
N TYR A 8 2.05 17.67 -0.59
CA TYR A 8 0.66 17.37 -0.92
C TYR A 8 0.19 16.16 -0.12
N CYS A 9 -1.11 15.96 -0.07
CA CYS A 9 -1.71 14.77 0.53
C CYS A 9 -2.81 14.20 -0.37
N ALA A 10 -3.09 12.93 -0.20
CA ALA A 10 -4.19 12.24 -0.87
C ALA A 10 -5.10 11.60 0.19
N SER A 11 -6.41 11.67 -0.02
CA SER A 11 -7.38 10.90 0.77
C SER A 11 -7.33 9.42 0.38
N GLU A 12 -7.95 8.56 1.18
CA GLU A 12 -8.12 7.13 0.86
C GLU A 12 -8.84 6.94 -0.48
N GLU A 13 -9.86 7.73 -0.76
CA GLU A 13 -10.61 7.67 -2.01
C GLU A 13 -9.73 8.07 -3.21
N GLN A 14 -8.96 9.14 -3.08
CA GLN A 14 -8.03 9.61 -4.12
C GLN A 14 -6.91 8.58 -4.37
N THR A 15 -6.41 7.97 -3.30
CA THR A 15 -5.42 6.90 -3.38
C THR A 15 -5.96 5.69 -4.13
N GLY A 16 -7.16 5.22 -3.77
CA GLY A 16 -7.80 4.09 -4.44
C GLY A 16 -8.11 4.38 -5.91
N SER A 17 -8.60 5.59 -6.22
CA SER A 17 -8.86 6.02 -7.60
C SER A 17 -7.57 6.05 -8.43
N CYS A 18 -6.48 6.54 -7.86
CA CYS A 18 -5.17 6.56 -8.52
C CYS A 18 -4.66 5.14 -8.84
N ILE A 19 -4.80 4.18 -7.90
CA ILE A 19 -4.45 2.76 -8.16
C ILE A 19 -5.25 2.22 -9.35
N ALA A 20 -6.57 2.43 -9.33
CA ALA A 20 -7.46 1.93 -10.37
C ALA A 20 -7.14 2.56 -11.74
N GLU A 21 -6.88 3.85 -11.80
CA GLU A 21 -6.56 4.59 -13.02
C GLU A 21 -5.23 4.14 -13.62
N ILE A 22 -4.18 4.04 -12.83
CA ILE A 22 -2.86 3.57 -13.29
C ILE A 22 -2.96 2.14 -13.82
N TYR A 23 -3.65 1.25 -13.12
CA TYR A 23 -3.82 -0.11 -13.59
C TYR A 23 -4.67 -0.17 -14.88
N LYS A 24 -5.74 0.59 -14.97
CA LYS A 24 -6.59 0.66 -16.16
C LYS A 24 -5.82 1.11 -17.40
N ASN A 25 -5.03 2.18 -17.26
CA ASN A 25 -4.38 2.85 -18.39
C ASN A 25 -3.06 2.17 -18.79
N TYR A 26 -2.29 1.66 -17.82
CA TYR A 26 -0.93 1.18 -18.05
C TYR A 26 -0.74 -0.30 -17.73
N LYS A 27 -1.73 -0.97 -17.15
CA LYS A 27 -1.63 -2.36 -16.65
C LYS A 27 -0.49 -2.54 -15.64
N TYR A 28 -0.13 -1.45 -14.97
CA TYR A 28 0.92 -1.43 -13.97
C TYR A 28 0.30 -1.36 -12.57
N LEU A 29 0.64 -2.33 -11.72
CA LEU A 29 0.10 -2.45 -10.38
C LEU A 29 0.99 -1.68 -9.40
N ILE A 30 0.41 -0.71 -8.69
CA ILE A 30 1.10 0.09 -7.67
C ILE A 30 0.50 -0.14 -6.29
N ASP A 31 1.31 0.04 -5.26
CA ASP A 31 0.88 0.01 -3.87
C ASP A 31 0.30 1.39 -3.44
N PRO A 32 -0.46 1.45 -2.32
CA PRO A 32 -1.08 2.70 -1.88
C PRO A 32 -0.09 3.85 -1.62
N HIS A 33 1.12 3.56 -1.14
CA HIS A 33 2.12 4.60 -0.89
C HIS A 33 2.64 5.20 -2.20
N THR A 34 2.89 4.35 -3.19
CA THR A 34 3.24 4.78 -4.55
C THR A 34 2.09 5.58 -5.17
N ALA A 35 0.84 5.18 -4.95
CA ALA A 35 -0.33 5.89 -5.47
C ALA A 35 -0.45 7.30 -4.88
N VAL A 36 -0.18 7.49 -3.59
CA VAL A 36 -0.08 8.83 -2.98
C VAL A 36 1.00 9.65 -3.66
N GLY A 37 2.18 9.08 -3.89
CA GLY A 37 3.28 9.77 -4.59
C GLY A 37 2.91 10.18 -6.02
N VAL A 38 2.25 9.31 -6.78
CA VAL A 38 1.77 9.60 -8.14
C VAL A 38 0.72 10.70 -8.12
N TYR A 39 -0.27 10.60 -7.24
CA TYR A 39 -1.31 11.63 -7.08
C TYR A 39 -0.71 13.01 -6.74
N CYS A 40 0.21 13.06 -5.78
CA CYS A 40 0.90 14.29 -5.40
C CYS A 40 1.74 14.86 -6.54
N ALA A 41 2.40 14.00 -7.33
CA ALA A 41 3.15 14.41 -8.51
C ALA A 41 2.24 15.02 -9.59
N GLN A 42 1.05 14.45 -9.81
CA GLN A 42 0.05 15.01 -10.73
C GLN A 42 -0.40 16.40 -10.25
N LYS A 43 -0.70 16.56 -8.96
CA LYS A 43 -1.05 17.87 -8.36
C LYS A 43 0.06 18.91 -8.52
N TYR A 44 1.30 18.52 -8.30
CA TYR A 44 2.44 19.39 -8.53
C TYR A 44 2.54 19.86 -10.00
N LEU A 45 2.40 18.93 -10.96
CA LEU A 45 2.45 19.26 -12.39
C LEU A 45 1.34 20.23 -12.80
N GLU A 46 0.12 20.03 -12.27
CA GLU A 46 -1.02 20.92 -12.48
C GLU A 46 -0.76 22.33 -11.92
N GLU A 47 -0.27 22.42 -10.68
CA GLU A 47 -0.05 23.69 -9.97
C GLU A 47 1.11 24.50 -10.57
N VAL A 48 2.23 23.83 -10.84
CA VAL A 48 3.45 24.51 -11.32
C VAL A 48 3.44 24.70 -12.85
N ASN A 49 2.50 24.03 -13.54
CA ASN A 49 2.39 24.08 -15.00
C ASN A 49 3.74 23.82 -15.70
N THR A 50 4.40 22.74 -15.32
CA THR A 50 5.71 22.35 -15.85
C THR A 50 5.62 21.07 -16.67
N SER A 51 6.47 20.95 -17.70
CA SER A 51 6.63 19.73 -18.49
C SER A 51 7.78 18.83 -17.99
N ASN A 52 8.33 19.12 -16.81
CA ASN A 52 9.41 18.32 -16.22
C ASN A 52 8.94 16.90 -15.93
N LYS A 53 9.83 15.94 -16.17
CA LYS A 53 9.59 14.55 -15.78
C LYS A 53 9.76 14.41 -14.27
N ILE A 54 8.84 13.69 -13.64
CA ILE A 54 8.89 13.37 -12.22
C ILE A 54 9.18 11.88 -12.06
N LEU A 55 10.12 11.57 -11.17
CA LEU A 55 10.41 10.20 -10.77
C LEU A 55 9.67 9.90 -9.45
N CYS A 56 8.68 8.99 -9.51
CA CYS A 56 8.02 8.48 -8.31
C CYS A 56 8.75 7.23 -7.84
N VAL A 57 9.25 7.24 -6.59
CA VAL A 57 9.95 6.10 -6.01
C VAL A 57 8.94 5.14 -5.40
N SER A 58 8.83 3.93 -5.95
CA SER A 58 7.99 2.84 -5.44
C SER A 58 8.81 2.01 -4.45
N THR A 59 8.40 1.98 -3.18
CA THR A 59 9.16 1.36 -2.08
C THR A 59 8.52 0.10 -1.52
N ALA A 60 7.31 -0.25 -1.92
CA ALA A 60 6.58 -1.39 -1.41
C ALA A 60 5.94 -2.23 -2.53
N SER A 61 5.74 -3.52 -2.24
CA SER A 61 4.97 -4.38 -3.13
C SER A 61 3.47 -4.12 -2.94
N PRO A 62 2.66 -4.06 -4.02
CA PRO A 62 1.21 -3.99 -3.95
C PRO A 62 0.58 -5.11 -3.10
N TYR A 63 1.21 -6.27 -3.08
CA TYR A 63 0.77 -7.43 -2.32
C TYR A 63 0.89 -7.29 -0.79
N LYS A 64 1.68 -6.33 -0.29
CA LYS A 64 1.69 -5.99 1.14
C LYS A 64 0.40 -5.32 1.60
N CYS A 65 -0.32 -4.70 0.68
CA CYS A 65 -1.59 -4.03 0.90
C CYS A 65 -2.66 -4.62 -0.04
N ALA A 66 -2.66 -5.95 -0.20
CA ALA A 66 -3.47 -6.65 -1.20
C ALA A 66 -4.96 -6.34 -1.05
N SER A 67 -5.48 -6.23 0.18
CA SER A 67 -6.87 -5.86 0.45
C SER A 67 -7.22 -4.48 -0.10
N ASN A 68 -6.42 -3.46 0.18
CA ASN A 68 -6.67 -2.10 -0.31
C ASN A 68 -6.55 -2.03 -1.84
N VAL A 69 -5.53 -2.67 -2.42
CA VAL A 69 -5.31 -2.67 -3.86
C VAL A 69 -6.44 -3.41 -4.59
N TYR A 70 -6.80 -4.61 -4.15
CA TYR A 70 -7.89 -5.40 -4.75
C TYR A 70 -9.23 -4.67 -4.67
N LYS A 71 -9.53 -4.07 -3.52
CA LYS A 71 -10.74 -3.28 -3.30
C LYS A 71 -10.78 -2.06 -4.22
N SER A 72 -9.66 -1.37 -4.41
CA SER A 72 -9.55 -0.23 -5.34
C SER A 72 -9.82 -0.64 -6.79
N LEU A 73 -9.38 -1.84 -7.21
CA LEU A 73 -9.54 -2.34 -8.57
C LEU A 73 -10.94 -2.91 -8.85
N THR A 74 -11.59 -3.52 -7.86
CA THR A 74 -12.80 -4.33 -8.06
C THR A 74 -14.02 -3.86 -7.29
N GLY A 75 -13.85 -3.04 -6.25
CA GLY A 75 -14.88 -2.68 -5.28
C GLY A 75 -15.28 -3.81 -4.33
N LYS A 76 -14.68 -5.00 -4.44
CA LYS A 76 -15.07 -6.18 -3.66
C LYS A 76 -14.30 -6.28 -2.36
N VAL A 77 -14.97 -6.80 -1.33
CA VAL A 77 -14.39 -7.09 -0.01
C VAL A 77 -14.41 -8.61 0.20
N LEU A 78 -13.28 -9.15 0.68
CA LEU A 78 -13.10 -10.55 1.02
C LEU A 78 -12.96 -10.69 2.54
N ALA A 79 -13.09 -11.91 3.06
CA ALA A 79 -13.08 -12.16 4.50
C ALA A 79 -11.66 -12.32 5.08
N ASP A 80 -10.72 -12.84 4.28
CA ASP A 80 -9.38 -13.21 4.72
C ASP A 80 -8.30 -12.46 3.92
N GLU A 81 -7.26 -11.99 4.63
CA GLU A 81 -6.16 -11.23 4.01
C GLU A 81 -5.37 -12.05 2.98
N PHE A 82 -5.25 -13.36 3.16
CA PHE A 82 -4.58 -14.23 2.19
C PHE A 82 -5.43 -14.48 0.95
N GLU A 83 -6.77 -14.47 1.07
CA GLU A 83 -7.66 -14.52 -0.09
C GLU A 83 -7.45 -13.32 -1.02
N TYR A 84 -7.14 -12.14 -0.47
CA TYR A 84 -6.83 -10.97 -1.28
C TYR A 84 -5.56 -11.13 -2.11
N ILE A 85 -4.54 -11.82 -1.61
CA ILE A 85 -3.30 -12.10 -2.35
C ILE A 85 -3.62 -12.96 -3.58
N ASP A 86 -4.39 -14.04 -3.38
CA ASP A 86 -4.76 -14.96 -4.45
C ASP A 86 -5.69 -14.28 -5.47
N ALA A 87 -6.70 -13.55 -4.99
CA ALA A 87 -7.65 -12.83 -5.83
C ALA A 87 -6.98 -11.71 -6.64
N LEU A 88 -6.05 -10.96 -6.04
CA LEU A 88 -5.30 -9.93 -6.72
C LEU A 88 -4.41 -10.53 -7.82
N SER A 89 -3.74 -11.63 -7.52
CA SER A 89 -2.93 -12.38 -8.48
C SER A 89 -3.78 -12.87 -9.66
N ALA A 90 -4.92 -13.50 -9.38
CA ALA A 90 -5.83 -14.00 -10.41
C ALA A 90 -6.41 -12.86 -11.26
N PHE A 91 -6.76 -11.73 -10.65
CA PHE A 91 -7.34 -10.59 -11.37
C PHE A 91 -6.32 -9.87 -12.26
N THR A 92 -5.09 -9.72 -11.78
CA THR A 92 -4.06 -8.92 -12.48
C THR A 92 -3.14 -9.75 -13.36
N GLY A 93 -3.07 -11.07 -13.15
CA GLY A 93 -2.09 -11.95 -13.78
C GLY A 93 -0.66 -11.76 -13.26
N THR A 94 -0.47 -10.98 -12.19
CA THR A 94 0.85 -10.75 -11.58
C THR A 94 1.14 -11.80 -10.51
N ILE A 95 2.43 -12.02 -10.23
CA ILE A 95 2.88 -13.03 -9.28
C ILE A 95 3.21 -12.37 -7.94
N PRO A 96 2.59 -12.80 -6.82
CA PRO A 96 2.93 -12.29 -5.50
C PRO A 96 4.37 -12.66 -5.12
N PRO A 97 5.08 -11.78 -4.39
CA PRO A 97 6.41 -12.12 -3.86
C PRO A 97 6.35 -13.38 -2.99
N LYS A 98 7.27 -14.32 -3.24
CA LYS A 98 7.33 -15.60 -2.53
C LYS A 98 7.26 -15.47 -0.99
N PRO A 99 7.96 -14.52 -0.32
CA PRO A 99 7.83 -14.35 1.11
C PRO A 99 6.41 -14.04 1.60
N LEU A 100 5.58 -13.37 0.78
CA LEU A 100 4.19 -13.05 1.13
C LEU A 100 3.25 -14.24 0.89
N SER A 101 3.41 -14.94 -0.21
CA SER A 101 2.58 -16.13 -0.51
C SER A 101 2.83 -17.30 0.45
N GLU A 102 4.04 -17.39 1.01
CA GLU A 102 4.41 -18.42 1.98
C GLU A 102 4.00 -18.11 3.43
N LEU A 103 3.58 -16.87 3.74
CA LEU A 103 3.21 -16.49 5.12
C LEU A 103 2.08 -17.37 5.69
N ARG A 104 1.15 -17.81 4.84
CA ARG A 104 0.04 -18.68 5.23
C ARG A 104 0.50 -20.00 5.88
N SER A 105 1.64 -20.52 5.46
CA SER A 105 2.22 -21.77 5.98
C SER A 105 3.22 -21.56 7.10
N LYS A 106 3.53 -20.33 7.48
CA LYS A 106 4.48 -20.04 8.56
C LYS A 106 3.83 -20.15 9.93
N GLU A 107 4.61 -20.64 10.88
CA GLU A 107 4.21 -20.66 12.28
C GLU A 107 4.05 -19.23 12.84
N ILE A 108 2.96 -19.02 13.57
CA ILE A 108 2.72 -17.74 14.26
C ILE A 108 3.59 -17.71 15.52
N ARG A 109 4.62 -16.87 15.49
CA ARG A 109 5.59 -16.77 16.61
C ARG A 109 5.07 -15.99 17.81
N PHE A 110 4.17 -15.03 17.56
CA PHE A 110 3.67 -14.13 18.59
C PHE A 110 2.17 -14.32 18.74
N ASN A 111 1.72 -14.40 20.01
CA ASN A 111 0.30 -14.54 20.28
C ASN A 111 -0.46 -13.25 19.89
N PRO A 112 -1.46 -13.34 19.00
CA PRO A 112 -2.22 -12.18 18.54
C PRO A 112 -3.18 -11.60 19.61
N SER A 113 -3.30 -12.24 20.78
CA SER A 113 -4.21 -11.82 21.85
C SER A 113 -3.67 -10.68 22.75
N LEU A 114 -2.57 -10.03 22.36
CA LEU A 114 -2.12 -8.82 23.05
C LEU A 114 -3.02 -7.65 22.64
N SER A 115 -3.65 -7.02 23.63
CA SER A 115 -4.35 -5.74 23.42
C SER A 115 -3.33 -4.67 23.00
N PHE A 116 -3.77 -3.77 22.11
CA PHE A 116 -2.91 -2.69 21.59
C PHE A 116 -2.97 -1.41 22.44
N SER A 117 -3.29 -1.51 23.74
CA SER A 117 -3.19 -0.35 24.61
C SER A 117 -1.72 0.07 24.80
N PRO A 118 -1.41 1.38 24.89
CA PRO A 118 -0.04 1.84 25.07
C PRO A 118 0.66 1.24 26.32
N SER A 119 -0.10 0.98 27.39
CA SER A 119 0.42 0.37 28.63
C SER A 119 0.83 -1.08 28.44
N GLU A 120 0.05 -1.86 27.67
CA GLU A 120 0.37 -3.26 27.39
C GLU A 120 1.51 -3.39 26.39
N MET A 121 1.57 -2.51 25.39
CA MET A 121 2.72 -2.42 24.47
C MET A 121 4.02 -2.14 25.25
N LEU A 122 3.99 -1.17 26.16
CA LEU A 122 5.14 -0.84 27.00
C LEU A 122 5.54 -2.02 27.90
N SER A 123 4.57 -2.71 28.52
CA SER A 123 4.81 -3.90 29.34
C SER A 123 5.44 -5.03 28.53
N CYS A 124 4.95 -5.26 27.30
CA CYS A 124 5.49 -6.26 26.40
C CYS A 124 6.96 -5.96 26.03
N VAL A 125 7.27 -4.71 25.71
CA VAL A 125 8.64 -4.29 25.38
C VAL A 125 9.58 -4.48 26.57
N LYS A 126 9.17 -4.07 27.77
CA LYS A 126 9.98 -4.25 29.00
C LYS A 126 10.27 -5.72 29.26
N LYS A 127 9.25 -6.58 29.14
CA LYS A 127 9.40 -8.03 29.36
C LYS A 127 10.28 -8.71 28.31
N ALA A 128 10.34 -8.19 27.11
CA ALA A 128 11.22 -8.72 26.05
C ALA A 128 12.67 -8.24 26.17
N ALA A 129 12.93 -7.22 26.99
CA ALA A 129 14.27 -6.65 27.24
C ALA A 129 14.97 -7.24 28.48
N GLU A 130 14.28 -8.03 29.28
CA GLU A 130 14.82 -8.84 30.42
C GLU A 130 15.35 -10.20 29.94
#